data_b454d05461388f38138dd73601834087
#
_entry.id   b454d05461388f38138dd73601834087
#
_cell.length_a   1.000
_cell.length_b   1.000
_cell.length_c   1.000
_cell.angle_alpha   90.00
_cell.angle_beta   90.00
_cell.angle_gamma   90.00
#
_symmetry.space_group_name_H-M   'P 1'
#
loop_
_entity.id
_entity.type
_entity.pdbx_description
1 polymer ?
#
loop_
_entity_poly.entity_id
_entity_poly.type
_entity_poly.pdbx_seq_one_letter_code
_entity_poly.pdbx_strand_id
1 'polypeptide(L)'
;MYEKKEFADFELELEFRTLRPINGGVQFRTHWLPILPVPENAKPEDMVYDCYGYQANIETRVKKATGGIMEENGRGYLAEPSDESVKTLTQKGWNRMKIEAIGPKIKVYLHDVLSAEIEDDKFIKGYILLQVRADEVIKDEPVSVEYRNIRIKDLGRIGNWVSLFNGTNLDGWKNYGSEEWTVENGVIVGKSGPKKSEGYLATEKTWKDFRARAKFKMLGEGNYGFFYHSSIKMREDGYPIISGVQVEVEPGYPTKTGWLYESYKRGWLVEPNTQTPASWALRPNDWNEIEVKCIGNKTTTWLNGIKVVEFDDPSPNLFEGFFALQLHTGGAAGIMWKDIFVLEELK
;
A
#
# COMPACT_ATOMS: atom_id res chain seq x y z
N MET A 1 15.39 13.45 9.68
CA MET A 1 14.29 12.54 9.23
C MET A 1 13.00 13.30 9.51
N TYR A 2 12.34 13.79 8.46
CA TYR A 2 11.04 14.44 8.59
C TYR A 2 10.08 13.44 9.22
N GLU A 3 9.12 13.90 10.05
CA GLU A 3 8.15 13.03 10.73
C GLU A 3 7.67 11.92 9.79
N LYS A 4 7.41 10.74 10.36
CA LYS A 4 7.00 9.50 9.68
C LYS A 4 5.65 9.64 8.97
N LYS A 5 5.54 10.59 8.02
CA LYS A 5 4.33 10.82 7.24
C LYS A 5 4.47 10.17 5.87
N GLU A 6 3.52 9.30 5.56
CA GLU A 6 3.35 8.73 4.22
C GLU A 6 2.46 9.62 3.38
N PHE A 7 2.77 9.72 2.09
CA PHE A 7 2.01 10.46 1.11
C PHE A 7 1.46 9.51 0.05
N ALA A 8 0.19 9.68 -0.31
CA ALA A 8 -0.48 8.93 -1.37
C ALA A 8 -0.52 9.74 -2.66
N ASP A 9 -1.44 10.69 -2.74
CA ASP A 9 -1.52 11.62 -3.86
C ASP A 9 -0.92 12.96 -3.43
N PHE A 10 0.00 13.50 -4.23
CA PHE A 10 0.72 14.72 -3.89
C PHE A 10 1.32 15.42 -5.12
N GLU A 11 1.64 16.70 -4.94
CA GLU A 11 2.56 17.47 -5.76
C GLU A 11 3.78 17.86 -4.90
N LEU A 12 4.98 17.51 -5.34
CA LEU A 12 6.24 17.85 -4.68
C LEU A 12 7.07 18.74 -5.59
N GLU A 13 7.50 19.87 -5.09
CA GLU A 13 8.44 20.77 -5.77
C GLU A 13 9.70 20.96 -4.93
N LEU A 14 10.83 21.00 -5.59
CA LEU A 14 12.12 21.28 -4.97
C LEU A 14 13.11 21.82 -6.00
N GLU A 15 14.19 22.40 -5.48
CA GLU A 15 15.38 22.71 -6.28
C GLU A 15 16.55 21.86 -5.80
N PHE A 16 17.33 21.35 -6.75
CA PHE A 16 18.55 20.61 -6.49
C PHE A 16 19.75 21.21 -7.24
N ARG A 17 20.94 20.98 -6.70
CA ARG A 17 22.21 21.34 -7.32
C ARG A 17 23.25 20.25 -7.05
N THR A 18 24.01 19.92 -8.09
CA THR A 18 25.16 19.01 -7.99
C THR A 18 26.41 19.77 -8.41
N LEU A 19 27.42 19.79 -7.58
CA LEU A 19 28.70 20.46 -7.89
C LEU A 19 29.66 19.56 -8.65
N ARG A 20 29.43 18.25 -8.58
CA ARG A 20 30.20 17.18 -9.23
C ARG A 20 29.26 16.13 -9.81
N PRO A 21 29.73 15.29 -10.75
CA PRO A 21 28.97 14.16 -11.23
C PRO A 21 28.58 13.23 -10.07
N ILE A 22 27.30 12.89 -10.00
CA ILE A 22 26.74 12.11 -8.90
C ILE A 22 25.54 11.27 -9.34
N ASN A 23 25.29 10.18 -8.62
CA ASN A 23 24.01 9.48 -8.60
C ASN A 23 23.27 9.81 -7.30
N GLY A 24 22.03 10.20 -7.44
CA GLY A 24 21.11 10.51 -6.35
C GLY A 24 19.68 10.59 -6.87
N GLY A 25 18.77 11.08 -6.07
CA GLY A 25 17.40 11.24 -6.50
C GLY A 25 16.45 11.64 -5.39
N VAL A 26 15.21 11.83 -5.80
CA VAL A 26 14.08 12.04 -4.90
C VAL A 26 13.23 10.79 -4.97
N GLN A 27 13.28 10.00 -3.90
CA GLN A 27 12.45 8.81 -3.79
C GLN A 27 11.08 9.18 -3.21
N PHE A 28 10.04 8.53 -3.70
CA PHE A 28 8.66 8.76 -3.26
C PHE A 28 7.83 7.48 -3.32
N ARG A 29 6.76 7.46 -2.52
CA ARG A 29 5.98 6.24 -2.24
C ARG A 29 6.91 5.08 -1.85
N THR A 30 7.92 5.39 -1.05
CA THR A 30 9.02 4.50 -0.71
C THR A 30 8.80 3.82 0.63
N HIS A 31 9.28 2.58 0.73
CA HIS A 31 9.24 1.74 1.92
C HIS A 31 10.62 1.22 2.24
N TRP A 32 10.94 1.09 3.54
CA TRP A 32 12.18 0.50 4.02
C TRP A 32 11.93 -0.96 4.39
N LEU A 33 12.41 -1.87 3.57
CA LEU A 33 12.09 -3.29 3.64
C LEU A 33 13.35 -4.14 3.48
N PRO A 34 13.33 -5.43 3.91
CA PRO A 34 14.43 -6.35 3.68
C PRO A 34 14.73 -6.48 2.19
N ILE A 35 16.03 -6.57 1.84
CA ILE A 35 16.45 -6.89 0.48
C ILE A 35 16.04 -8.32 0.15
N LEU A 36 15.36 -8.50 -0.98
CA LEU A 36 14.86 -9.79 -1.44
C LEU A 36 15.86 -10.49 -2.36
N PRO A 37 15.91 -11.82 -2.36
CA PRO A 37 15.15 -12.74 -1.52
C PRO A 37 15.68 -12.78 -0.09
N VAL A 38 14.77 -12.89 0.88
CA VAL A 38 15.13 -13.10 2.28
C VAL A 38 15.41 -14.60 2.47
N PRO A 39 16.55 -15.01 3.07
CA PRO A 39 16.83 -16.40 3.37
C PRO A 39 15.74 -17.02 4.27
N GLU A 40 15.44 -18.29 4.02
CA GLU A 40 14.53 -19.05 4.87
C GLU A 40 15.09 -19.10 6.30
N ASN A 41 14.26 -18.82 7.29
CA ASN A 41 14.63 -18.72 8.72
C ASN A 41 15.54 -17.53 9.09
N ALA A 42 15.73 -16.54 8.23
CA ALA A 42 16.43 -15.32 8.61
C ALA A 42 15.65 -14.57 9.71
N LYS A 43 16.37 -14.08 10.70
CA LYS A 43 15.78 -13.26 11.75
C LYS A 43 15.81 -11.78 11.32
N PRO A 44 14.87 -10.94 11.81
CA PRO A 44 14.84 -9.53 11.47
C PRO A 44 16.17 -8.79 11.71
N GLU A 45 16.92 -9.15 12.76
CA GLU A 45 18.21 -8.58 13.09
C GLU A 45 19.34 -8.93 12.11
N ASP A 46 19.19 -10.01 11.35
CA ASP A 46 20.17 -10.48 10.36
C ASP A 46 19.87 -9.98 8.95
N MET A 47 18.75 -9.29 8.75
CA MET A 47 18.30 -8.81 7.44
C MET A 47 18.97 -7.50 7.07
N VAL A 48 19.33 -7.37 5.81
CA VAL A 48 19.76 -6.10 5.22
C VAL A 48 18.53 -5.42 4.63
N TYR A 49 18.35 -4.15 4.93
CA TYR A 49 17.19 -3.35 4.50
C TYR A 49 17.59 -2.32 3.46
N ASP A 50 16.69 -2.02 2.56
CA ASP A 50 16.85 -0.97 1.56
C ASP A 50 15.49 -0.38 1.17
N CYS A 51 15.51 0.64 0.30
CA CYS A 51 14.34 1.36 -0.15
C CYS A 51 13.67 0.65 -1.33
N TYR A 52 12.36 0.48 -1.26
CA TYR A 52 11.49 0.02 -2.35
C TYR A 52 10.47 1.11 -2.67
N GLY A 53 10.40 1.55 -3.89
CA GLY A 53 9.50 2.63 -4.32
C GLY A 53 9.95 3.25 -5.63
N TYR A 54 9.38 4.42 -5.96
CA TYR A 54 9.78 5.17 -7.14
C TYR A 54 10.85 6.21 -6.81
N GLN A 55 11.67 6.54 -7.82
CA GLN A 55 12.66 7.61 -7.75
C GLN A 55 12.58 8.51 -8.97
N ALA A 56 12.49 9.81 -8.75
CA ALA A 56 12.85 10.81 -9.76
C ALA A 56 14.37 10.97 -9.73
N ASN A 57 15.04 10.50 -10.76
CA ASN A 57 16.48 10.33 -10.78
C ASN A 57 17.22 11.65 -10.90
N ILE A 58 18.33 11.80 -10.17
CA ILE A 58 19.34 12.88 -10.31
C ILE A 58 20.67 12.19 -10.61
N GLU A 59 20.91 11.91 -11.89
CA GLU A 59 22.11 11.23 -12.36
C GLU A 59 22.84 12.11 -13.36
N THR A 60 23.96 12.66 -12.94
CA THR A 60 24.74 13.62 -13.75
C THR A 60 26.02 13.03 -14.33
N ARG A 61 26.32 11.78 -14.05
CA ARG A 61 27.45 11.03 -14.64
C ARG A 61 27.10 10.49 -16.04
N VAL A 62 25.81 10.23 -16.27
CA VAL A 62 25.28 9.71 -17.51
C VAL A 62 24.47 10.78 -18.22
N LYS A 63 24.72 10.95 -19.50
CA LYS A 63 23.94 11.86 -20.35
C LYS A 63 22.52 11.33 -20.48
N LYS A 64 21.52 12.18 -20.22
CA LYS A 64 20.10 11.83 -20.34
C LYS A 64 19.62 10.78 -19.30
N ALA A 65 19.83 11.08 -18.03
CA ALA A 65 19.36 10.23 -16.93
C ALA A 65 18.58 11.01 -15.85
N THR A 66 18.95 12.29 -15.62
CA THR A 66 18.27 13.16 -14.65
C THR A 66 16.85 13.48 -15.11
N GLY A 67 15.87 13.29 -14.23
CA GLY A 67 14.44 13.52 -14.49
C GLY A 67 13.70 12.28 -15.01
N GLY A 68 14.39 11.15 -15.19
CA GLY A 68 13.75 9.85 -15.44
C GLY A 68 13.08 9.29 -14.19
N ILE A 69 12.21 8.31 -14.38
CA ILE A 69 11.52 7.59 -13.30
C ILE A 69 12.09 6.18 -13.20
N MET A 70 12.49 5.80 -11.99
CA MET A 70 13.00 4.47 -11.66
C MET A 70 12.15 3.80 -10.58
N GLU A 71 12.24 2.47 -10.52
CA GLU A 71 11.84 1.69 -9.36
C GLU A 71 13.11 1.18 -8.65
N GLU A 72 13.32 1.65 -7.43
CA GLU A 72 14.43 1.19 -6.59
C GLU A 72 14.20 -0.24 -6.09
N ASN A 73 15.27 -1.05 -6.13
CA ASN A 73 15.26 -2.47 -5.78
C ASN A 73 14.17 -3.29 -6.49
N GLY A 74 13.85 -2.91 -7.73
CA GLY A 74 12.84 -3.59 -8.53
C GLY A 74 13.16 -3.59 -10.02
N ARG A 75 12.27 -3.02 -10.84
CA ARG A 75 12.33 -3.06 -12.32
C ARG A 75 13.38 -2.12 -12.94
N GLY A 76 14.04 -1.26 -12.12
CA GLY A 76 14.98 -0.28 -12.63
C GLY A 76 14.29 0.90 -13.33
N TYR A 77 14.80 1.32 -14.52
CA TYR A 77 14.19 2.42 -15.26
C TYR A 77 12.80 2.05 -15.79
N LEU A 78 11.80 2.89 -15.45
CA LEU A 78 10.42 2.79 -15.93
C LEU A 78 10.16 3.78 -17.07
N ALA A 79 10.77 4.97 -17.02
CA ALA A 79 10.74 5.95 -18.09
C ALA A 79 12.02 6.79 -18.10
N GLU A 80 12.57 6.98 -19.30
CA GLU A 80 13.69 7.90 -19.52
C GLU A 80 13.21 9.36 -19.58
N PRO A 81 14.09 10.34 -19.25
CA PRO A 81 13.73 11.75 -19.41
C PRO A 81 13.64 12.16 -20.88
N SER A 82 12.78 13.14 -21.18
CA SER A 82 12.68 13.72 -22.51
C SER A 82 13.92 14.54 -22.87
N ASP A 83 14.25 14.60 -24.16
CA ASP A 83 15.41 15.42 -24.64
C ASP A 83 15.21 16.91 -24.37
N GLU A 84 13.97 17.38 -24.40
CA GLU A 84 13.60 18.77 -24.12
C GLU A 84 13.87 19.13 -22.66
N SER A 85 13.49 18.27 -21.74
CA SER A 85 13.69 18.50 -20.30
C SER A 85 15.18 18.50 -19.93
N VAL A 86 15.94 17.56 -20.48
CA VAL A 86 17.39 17.47 -20.22
C VAL A 86 18.15 18.70 -20.70
N LYS A 87 17.72 19.35 -21.79
CA LYS A 87 18.31 20.60 -22.29
C LYS A 87 18.10 21.77 -21.33
N THR A 88 17.12 21.71 -20.44
CA THR A 88 16.89 22.77 -19.43
C THR A 88 17.84 22.71 -18.25
N LEU A 89 18.55 21.60 -18.05
CA LEU A 89 19.43 21.41 -16.92
C LEU A 89 20.63 22.36 -16.93
N THR A 90 20.86 23.01 -15.80
CA THR A 90 21.97 23.91 -15.57
C THR A 90 23.08 23.17 -14.81
N GLN A 91 24.24 23.04 -15.43
CA GLN A 91 25.44 22.49 -14.77
C GLN A 91 25.87 23.35 -13.59
N LYS A 92 26.07 22.73 -12.42
CA LYS A 92 26.47 23.42 -11.17
C LYS A 92 25.53 24.54 -10.70
N GLY A 93 24.42 24.77 -11.40
CA GLY A 93 23.35 25.68 -11.00
C GLY A 93 22.18 24.96 -10.32
N TRP A 94 21.24 25.76 -9.83
CA TRP A 94 20.00 25.23 -9.25
C TRP A 94 19.04 24.80 -10.36
N ASN A 95 18.56 23.57 -10.26
CA ASN A 95 17.58 22.97 -11.16
C ASN A 95 16.29 22.73 -10.41
N ARG A 96 15.15 23.11 -10.97
CA ARG A 96 13.84 22.88 -10.40
C ARG A 96 13.29 21.52 -10.88
N MET A 97 12.83 20.73 -9.91
CA MET A 97 12.14 19.48 -10.16
C MET A 97 10.75 19.54 -9.54
N LYS A 98 9.74 19.07 -10.28
CA LYS A 98 8.38 18.83 -9.78
C LYS A 98 8.01 17.38 -10.01
N ILE A 99 7.38 16.76 -9.00
CA ILE A 99 6.84 15.41 -9.06
C ILE A 99 5.35 15.49 -8.77
N GLU A 100 4.52 14.99 -9.67
CA GLU A 100 3.09 14.79 -9.48
C GLU A 100 2.84 13.29 -9.39
N ALA A 101 2.27 12.83 -8.28
CA ALA A 101 1.86 11.45 -8.09
C ALA A 101 0.37 11.44 -7.71
N ILE A 102 -0.50 11.11 -8.66
CA ILE A 102 -1.96 11.17 -8.48
C ILE A 102 -2.57 9.85 -8.98
N GLY A 103 -3.10 9.06 -8.03
CA GLY A 103 -3.50 7.69 -8.35
C GLY A 103 -2.31 6.92 -8.95
N PRO A 104 -2.50 6.17 -10.05
CA PRO A 104 -1.42 5.46 -10.74
C PRO A 104 -0.54 6.37 -11.61
N LYS A 105 -0.99 7.60 -11.91
CA LYS A 105 -0.30 8.51 -12.81
C LYS A 105 0.81 9.27 -12.09
N ILE A 106 2.03 9.14 -12.60
CA ILE A 106 3.24 9.75 -12.05
C ILE A 106 3.91 10.56 -13.15
N LYS A 107 4.22 11.84 -12.86
CA LYS A 107 4.91 12.76 -13.76
C LYS A 107 6.07 13.43 -13.06
N VAL A 108 7.18 13.54 -13.76
CA VAL A 108 8.35 14.32 -13.35
C VAL A 108 8.59 15.44 -14.34
N TYR A 109 8.82 16.63 -13.82
CA TYR A 109 9.15 17.83 -14.62
C TYR A 109 10.49 18.39 -14.22
N LEU A 110 11.26 18.90 -15.17
CA LEU A 110 12.45 19.72 -14.98
C LEU A 110 12.19 21.12 -15.56
N HIS A 111 12.32 22.16 -14.75
CA HIS A 111 12.06 23.55 -15.14
C HIS A 111 10.71 23.73 -15.90
N ASP A 112 9.64 23.07 -15.39
CA ASP A 112 8.28 23.02 -15.96
C ASP A 112 8.14 22.24 -17.28
N VAL A 113 9.21 21.67 -17.83
CA VAL A 113 9.16 20.78 -18.98
C VAL A 113 8.92 19.34 -18.51
N LEU A 114 7.90 18.68 -19.07
CA LEU A 114 7.63 17.27 -18.77
C LEU A 114 8.84 16.42 -19.13
N SER A 115 9.41 15.76 -18.13
CA SER A 115 10.58 14.93 -18.26
C SER A 115 10.23 13.47 -18.48
N ALA A 116 9.45 12.91 -17.60
CA ALA A 116 8.99 11.51 -17.69
C ALA A 116 7.58 11.37 -17.14
N GLU A 117 6.83 10.42 -17.69
CA GLU A 117 5.48 10.07 -17.24
C GLU A 117 5.31 8.54 -17.30
N ILE A 118 4.66 7.98 -16.26
CA ILE A 118 4.23 6.58 -16.21
C ILE A 118 2.83 6.47 -15.63
N GLU A 119 2.20 5.34 -15.88
CA GLU A 119 1.00 4.91 -15.16
C GLU A 119 1.33 3.58 -14.46
N ASP A 120 1.49 3.61 -13.13
CA ASP A 120 1.90 2.47 -12.34
C ASP A 120 1.33 2.57 -10.91
N ASP A 121 0.78 1.47 -10.44
CA ASP A 121 0.13 1.37 -9.13
C ASP A 121 0.79 0.35 -8.18
N LYS A 122 2.04 -0.04 -8.46
CA LYS A 122 2.78 -0.97 -7.57
C LYS A 122 2.97 -0.37 -6.18
N PHE A 123 3.25 0.94 -6.11
CA PHE A 123 3.34 1.70 -4.87
C PHE A 123 2.36 2.88 -4.93
N ILE A 124 1.31 2.84 -4.11
CA ILE A 124 0.26 3.87 -4.12
C ILE A 124 0.35 4.84 -2.94
N LYS A 125 1.25 4.57 -1.99
CA LYS A 125 1.51 5.39 -0.80
C LYS A 125 2.89 5.03 -0.23
N GLY A 126 3.54 5.95 0.45
CA GLY A 126 4.81 5.72 1.14
C GLY A 126 5.52 7.02 1.51
N TYR A 127 6.78 6.91 1.91
CA TYR A 127 7.62 8.03 2.34
C TYR A 127 8.27 8.76 1.16
N ILE A 128 8.74 9.99 1.44
CA ILE A 128 9.61 10.77 0.55
C ILE A 128 11.01 10.80 1.16
N LEU A 129 12.02 10.45 0.37
CA LEU A 129 13.41 10.41 0.76
C LEU A 129 14.28 11.18 -0.24
N LEU A 130 15.36 11.78 0.25
CA LEU A 130 16.41 12.41 -0.56
C LEU A 130 17.60 11.46 -0.58
N GLN A 131 18.00 11.00 -1.76
CA GLN A 131 19.10 10.04 -1.92
C GLN A 131 20.38 10.74 -2.38
N VAL A 132 21.48 10.33 -1.77
CA VAL A 132 22.84 10.52 -2.24
C VAL A 132 23.51 9.15 -2.28
N ARG A 133 23.98 8.71 -3.43
CA ARG A 133 24.71 7.46 -3.59
C ARG A 133 26.20 7.75 -3.80
N ALA A 134 27.02 7.29 -2.86
CA ALA A 134 28.48 7.36 -2.99
C ALA A 134 28.94 6.11 -3.76
N ASP A 135 29.56 6.32 -4.93
CA ASP A 135 30.23 5.25 -5.66
C ASP A 135 31.69 5.13 -5.24
N GLU A 136 32.24 3.91 -5.40
CA GLU A 136 33.65 3.59 -5.10
C GLU A 136 34.68 4.44 -5.88
N VAL A 137 34.28 5.08 -6.96
CA VAL A 137 35.15 5.84 -7.86
C VAL A 137 35.57 7.22 -7.27
N ILE A 138 34.92 7.67 -6.19
CA ILE A 138 35.18 9.02 -5.61
C ILE A 138 35.72 8.86 -4.19
N LYS A 139 36.81 8.10 -4.04
CA LYS A 139 37.40 7.78 -2.72
C LYS A 139 37.98 8.98 -1.95
N ASP A 140 38.33 10.07 -2.63
CA ASP A 140 39.13 11.14 -2.02
C ASP A 140 38.39 12.46 -1.78
N GLU A 141 37.14 12.61 -2.23
CA GLU A 141 36.38 13.85 -2.04
C GLU A 141 34.87 13.61 -1.88
N PRO A 142 34.22 14.25 -0.90
CA PRO A 142 32.80 14.08 -0.67
C PRO A 142 31.99 14.59 -1.87
N VAL A 143 31.06 13.77 -2.32
CA VAL A 143 30.00 14.14 -3.28
C VAL A 143 28.76 14.59 -2.54
N SER A 144 28.05 15.57 -3.09
CA SER A 144 26.86 16.10 -2.48
C SER A 144 25.81 16.46 -3.53
N VAL A 145 24.56 16.22 -3.18
CA VAL A 145 23.40 16.88 -3.78
C VAL A 145 22.90 17.90 -2.77
N GLU A 146 22.78 19.13 -3.18
CA GLU A 146 22.18 20.17 -2.37
C GLU A 146 20.72 20.32 -2.75
N TYR A 147 19.85 20.44 -1.77
CA TYR A 147 18.41 20.60 -1.93
C TYR A 147 17.94 21.86 -1.22
N ARG A 148 16.98 22.58 -1.83
CA ARG A 148 16.32 23.73 -1.21
C ARG A 148 14.87 23.88 -1.72
N ASN A 149 14.12 24.78 -1.08
CA ASN A 149 12.76 25.14 -1.49
C ASN A 149 11.83 23.91 -1.62
N ILE A 150 12.02 22.90 -0.75
CA ILE A 150 11.23 21.67 -0.77
C ILE A 150 9.84 22.00 -0.27
N ARG A 151 8.84 21.79 -1.11
CA ARG A 151 7.43 22.04 -0.81
C ARG A 151 6.59 20.86 -1.29
N ILE A 152 5.67 20.42 -0.44
CA ILE A 152 4.73 19.36 -0.78
C ILE A 152 3.31 19.85 -0.56
N LYS A 153 2.45 19.60 -1.55
CA LYS A 153 1.01 19.72 -1.46
C LYS A 153 0.45 18.30 -1.33
N ASP A 154 0.06 17.95 -0.12
CA ASP A 154 -0.58 16.67 0.17
C ASP A 154 -2.03 16.72 -0.30
N LEU A 155 -2.39 15.85 -1.23
CA LEU A 155 -3.72 15.73 -1.80
C LEU A 155 -4.53 14.59 -1.16
N GLY A 156 -3.90 13.82 -0.25
CA GLY A 156 -4.51 12.68 0.44
C GLY A 156 -4.82 11.53 -0.50
N ARG A 157 -6.06 11.12 -0.58
CA ARG A 157 -6.61 10.16 -1.55
C ARG A 157 -7.68 10.87 -2.36
N ILE A 158 -7.39 11.15 -3.62
CA ILE A 158 -8.35 11.82 -4.51
C ILE A 158 -9.52 10.87 -4.83
N GLY A 159 -10.74 11.43 -4.85
CA GLY A 159 -11.97 10.72 -5.15
C GLY A 159 -13.07 10.98 -4.12
N ASN A 160 -14.29 10.60 -4.46
CA ASN A 160 -15.46 10.73 -3.60
C ASN A 160 -15.56 9.55 -2.64
N TRP A 161 -14.61 9.46 -1.71
CA TRP A 161 -14.58 8.40 -0.71
C TRP A 161 -15.68 8.55 0.32
N VAL A 162 -16.51 7.54 0.47
CA VAL A 162 -17.60 7.46 1.45
C VAL A 162 -17.13 6.66 2.65
N SER A 163 -17.29 7.21 3.86
CA SER A 163 -17.00 6.48 5.09
C SER A 163 -18.07 5.41 5.34
N LEU A 164 -17.64 4.20 5.63
CA LEU A 164 -18.50 3.08 6.03
C LEU A 164 -18.67 2.96 7.55
N PHE A 165 -17.88 3.73 8.30
CA PHE A 165 -17.93 3.76 9.75
C PHE A 165 -17.98 5.21 10.23
N ASN A 166 -18.99 5.52 11.06
CA ASN A 166 -19.25 6.88 11.53
C ASN A 166 -18.39 7.31 12.75
N GLY A 167 -17.59 6.39 13.29
CA GLY A 167 -16.72 6.63 14.46
C GLY A 167 -17.44 6.58 15.81
N THR A 168 -18.74 6.37 15.87
CA THR A 168 -19.52 6.45 17.10
C THR A 168 -20.30 5.19 17.47
N ASN A 169 -20.84 4.50 16.47
CA ASN A 169 -21.63 3.28 16.65
C ASN A 169 -21.52 2.37 15.41
N LEU A 170 -22.20 1.23 15.44
CA LEU A 170 -22.21 0.24 14.36
C LEU A 170 -23.44 0.37 13.44
N ASP A 171 -24.03 1.56 13.31
CA ASP A 171 -25.12 1.80 12.37
C ASP A 171 -24.66 1.48 10.93
N GLY A 172 -25.47 0.72 10.19
CA GLY A 172 -25.13 0.20 8.86
C GLY A 172 -24.27 -1.07 8.87
N TRP A 173 -24.04 -1.65 10.07
CA TRP A 173 -23.33 -2.90 10.25
C TRP A 173 -24.16 -3.91 11.01
N LYS A 174 -24.01 -5.18 10.70
CA LYS A 174 -24.72 -6.30 11.35
C LYS A 174 -23.73 -7.35 11.84
N ASN A 175 -23.86 -7.76 13.09
CA ASN A 175 -23.06 -8.83 13.68
C ASN A 175 -23.65 -10.22 13.32
N TYR A 176 -22.76 -11.13 12.94
CA TYR A 176 -23.04 -12.53 12.69
C TYR A 176 -22.03 -13.39 13.45
N GLY A 177 -22.53 -14.25 14.35
CA GLY A 177 -21.70 -15.09 15.22
C GLY A 177 -21.79 -14.67 16.68
N SER A 178 -20.86 -15.21 17.49
CA SER A 178 -20.81 -14.99 18.94
C SER A 178 -19.72 -14.00 19.37
N GLU A 179 -18.97 -13.48 18.43
CA GLU A 179 -17.86 -12.54 18.64
C GLU A 179 -18.40 -11.18 19.06
N GLU A 180 -17.64 -10.51 19.90
CA GLU A 180 -18.00 -9.22 20.43
C GLU A 180 -17.43 -8.10 19.57
N TRP A 181 -18.32 -7.23 19.08
CA TRP A 181 -17.94 -6.04 18.32
C TRP A 181 -18.42 -4.80 19.04
N THR A 182 -17.48 -3.93 19.41
CA THR A 182 -17.75 -2.68 20.14
C THR A 182 -17.13 -1.49 19.41
N VAL A 183 -17.55 -0.29 19.81
CA VAL A 183 -16.91 0.96 19.36
C VAL A 183 -16.24 1.60 20.57
N GLU A 184 -14.93 1.77 20.51
CA GLU A 184 -14.11 2.35 21.56
C GLU A 184 -13.25 3.49 20.97
N ASN A 185 -13.45 4.73 21.44
CA ASN A 185 -12.66 5.89 20.98
C ASN A 185 -12.57 6.08 19.46
N GLY A 186 -13.68 5.90 18.74
CA GLY A 186 -13.72 6.06 17.30
C GLY A 186 -13.15 4.89 16.50
N VAL A 187 -13.03 3.71 17.13
CA VAL A 187 -12.46 2.49 16.55
C VAL A 187 -13.44 1.34 16.75
N ILE A 188 -13.65 0.52 15.73
CA ILE A 188 -14.34 -0.77 15.88
C ILE A 188 -13.35 -1.75 16.51
N VAL A 189 -13.74 -2.36 17.62
CA VAL A 189 -12.96 -3.36 18.32
C VAL A 189 -13.68 -4.70 18.25
N GLY A 190 -13.05 -5.68 17.62
CA GLY A 190 -13.52 -7.06 17.59
C GLY A 190 -12.73 -7.90 18.57
N LYS A 191 -13.43 -8.69 19.39
CA LYS A 191 -12.84 -9.65 20.35
C LYS A 191 -13.50 -11.01 20.20
N SER A 192 -12.72 -12.07 20.39
CA SER A 192 -13.25 -13.44 20.42
C SER A 192 -14.32 -13.57 21.48
N GLY A 193 -15.48 -14.05 21.06
CA GLY A 193 -16.60 -14.33 21.93
C GLY A 193 -16.43 -15.64 22.70
N PRO A 194 -17.41 -15.96 23.59
CA PRO A 194 -17.31 -17.10 24.51
C PRO A 194 -17.28 -18.46 23.78
N LYS A 195 -17.83 -18.55 22.59
CA LYS A 195 -17.84 -19.79 21.78
C LYS A 195 -16.55 -20.00 21.00
N LYS A 196 -15.67 -18.98 20.89
CA LYS A 196 -14.43 -19.01 20.11
C LYS A 196 -14.67 -19.56 18.68
N SER A 197 -15.79 -19.19 18.09
CA SER A 197 -16.20 -19.55 16.73
C SER A 197 -15.78 -18.46 15.74
N GLU A 198 -16.05 -18.64 14.47
CA GLU A 198 -15.95 -17.56 13.51
C GLU A 198 -17.06 -16.52 13.72
N GLY A 199 -16.73 -15.25 13.54
CA GLY A 199 -17.71 -14.18 13.57
C GLY A 199 -17.38 -13.06 12.60
N TYR A 200 -18.44 -12.38 12.17
CA TYR A 200 -18.37 -11.38 11.13
C TYR A 200 -19.17 -10.14 11.52
N LEU A 201 -18.58 -8.98 11.32
CA LEU A 201 -19.29 -7.72 11.31
C LEU A 201 -19.42 -7.26 9.85
N ALA A 202 -20.62 -7.34 9.29
CA ALA A 202 -20.89 -7.12 7.89
C ALA A 202 -21.69 -5.83 7.65
N THR A 203 -21.39 -5.13 6.54
CA THR A 203 -22.18 -3.97 6.11
C THR A 203 -23.58 -4.41 5.65
N GLU A 204 -24.60 -3.58 5.86
CA GLU A 204 -25.94 -3.83 5.34
C GLU A 204 -26.05 -3.54 3.84
N LYS A 205 -25.27 -2.59 3.33
CA LYS A 205 -25.18 -2.24 1.90
C LYS A 205 -24.25 -3.22 1.17
N THR A 206 -24.50 -3.42 -0.12
CA THR A 206 -23.68 -4.22 -1.05
C THR A 206 -23.02 -3.37 -2.12
N TRP A 207 -21.96 -3.91 -2.72
CA TRP A 207 -21.20 -3.27 -3.80
C TRP A 207 -20.86 -4.30 -4.87
N LYS A 208 -20.85 -3.81 -6.12
CA LYS A 208 -20.42 -4.57 -7.29
C LYS A 208 -19.00 -4.19 -7.68
N ASP A 209 -18.81 -2.99 -8.22
CA ASP A 209 -17.50 -2.44 -8.56
C ASP A 209 -17.14 -1.40 -7.50
N PHE A 210 -15.93 -1.47 -6.97
CA PHE A 210 -15.52 -0.60 -5.87
C PHE A 210 -14.00 -0.51 -5.74
N ARG A 211 -13.56 0.51 -5.03
CA ARG A 211 -12.27 0.57 -4.37
C ARG A 211 -12.51 0.82 -2.88
N ALA A 212 -12.07 -0.07 -2.02
CA ALA A 212 -12.27 0.03 -0.57
C ALA A 212 -10.92 0.03 0.14
N ARG A 213 -10.86 0.71 1.29
CA ARG A 213 -9.69 0.70 2.16
C ARG A 213 -10.11 0.67 3.61
N ALA A 214 -9.29 0.04 4.43
CA ALA A 214 -9.51 -0.02 5.87
C ALA A 214 -8.18 -0.06 6.61
N LYS A 215 -8.09 0.66 7.73
CA LYS A 215 -6.98 0.50 8.65
C LYS A 215 -7.32 -0.53 9.71
N PHE A 216 -6.35 -1.37 10.02
CA PHE A 216 -6.46 -2.38 11.06
C PHE A 216 -5.22 -2.40 11.97
N LYS A 217 -5.42 -2.88 13.19
CA LYS A 217 -4.37 -3.18 14.15
C LYS A 217 -4.73 -4.46 14.90
N MET A 218 -3.92 -5.49 14.76
CA MET A 218 -4.09 -6.76 15.45
C MET A 218 -3.71 -6.62 16.93
N LEU A 219 -4.48 -7.25 17.80
CA LEU A 219 -4.27 -7.26 19.25
C LEU A 219 -3.77 -8.61 19.77
N GLY A 220 -3.63 -9.61 18.90
CA GLY A 220 -3.20 -10.97 19.25
C GLY A 220 -2.86 -11.80 18.02
N GLU A 221 -2.52 -13.06 18.25
CA GLU A 221 -2.08 -14.07 17.30
C GLU A 221 -3.25 -14.70 16.50
N GLY A 222 -4.33 -13.93 16.27
CA GLY A 222 -5.50 -14.42 15.54
C GLY A 222 -5.31 -14.35 14.04
N ASN A 223 -6.20 -15.03 13.31
CA ASN A 223 -6.43 -14.85 11.89
C ASN A 223 -7.67 -13.99 11.69
N TYR A 224 -7.61 -13.07 10.74
CA TYR A 224 -8.62 -12.06 10.48
C TYR A 224 -8.81 -11.89 8.97
N GLY A 225 -9.84 -11.16 8.56
CA GLY A 225 -10.06 -10.90 7.15
C GLY A 225 -10.92 -9.67 6.90
N PHE A 226 -10.74 -9.13 5.71
CA PHE A 226 -11.64 -8.16 5.11
C PHE A 226 -12.29 -8.80 3.89
N PHE A 227 -13.59 -9.12 4.00
CA PHE A 227 -14.33 -9.75 2.93
C PHE A 227 -14.99 -8.76 2.01
N TYR A 228 -15.14 -9.13 0.74
CA TYR A 228 -15.93 -8.42 -0.25
C TYR A 228 -16.71 -9.41 -1.14
N HIS A 229 -17.71 -8.91 -1.88
CA HIS A 229 -18.66 -9.74 -2.65
C HIS A 229 -19.18 -10.90 -1.81
N SER A 230 -19.63 -10.56 -0.59
CA SER A 230 -19.93 -11.55 0.42
C SER A 230 -21.42 -11.72 0.66
N SER A 231 -21.78 -12.92 1.08
CA SER A 231 -23.10 -13.27 1.65
C SER A 231 -22.90 -14.20 2.83
N ILE A 232 -23.77 -14.12 3.84
CA ILE A 232 -23.73 -15.00 5.02
C ILE A 232 -25.03 -15.80 5.10
N LYS A 233 -24.86 -17.10 5.29
CA LYS A 233 -25.94 -18.04 5.60
C LYS A 233 -25.77 -18.55 7.03
N MET A 234 -26.81 -18.42 7.85
CA MET A 234 -26.81 -19.00 9.21
C MET A 234 -27.18 -20.47 9.15
N ARG A 235 -26.40 -21.30 9.85
CA ARG A 235 -26.76 -22.70 10.12
C ARG A 235 -27.81 -22.77 11.22
N GLU A 236 -28.46 -23.94 11.36
CA GLU A 236 -29.46 -24.18 12.40
C GLU A 236 -28.90 -24.05 13.83
N ASP A 237 -27.61 -24.35 14.01
CA ASP A 237 -26.88 -24.19 15.30
C ASP A 237 -26.45 -22.76 15.57
N GLY A 238 -26.80 -21.80 14.69
CA GLY A 238 -26.46 -20.41 14.79
C GLY A 238 -25.04 -20.07 14.34
N TYR A 239 -24.34 -21.00 13.66
CA TYR A 239 -23.01 -20.76 13.11
C TYR A 239 -23.10 -20.03 11.74
N PRO A 240 -22.37 -18.89 11.55
CA PRO A 240 -22.37 -18.19 10.28
C PRO A 240 -21.42 -18.86 9.28
N ILE A 241 -21.88 -19.07 8.05
CA ILE A 241 -21.06 -19.48 6.91
C ILE A 241 -21.03 -18.33 5.91
N ILE A 242 -19.87 -17.78 5.71
CA ILE A 242 -19.65 -16.73 4.71
C ILE A 242 -19.31 -17.34 3.36
N SER A 243 -19.85 -16.77 2.29
CA SER A 243 -19.39 -16.93 0.91
C SER A 243 -18.86 -15.59 0.45
N GLY A 244 -17.76 -15.56 -0.27
CA GLY A 244 -17.13 -14.32 -0.74
C GLY A 244 -15.61 -14.45 -0.78
N VAL A 245 -14.96 -13.37 -1.17
CA VAL A 245 -13.50 -13.31 -1.24
C VAL A 245 -12.97 -12.56 -0.03
N GLN A 246 -12.00 -13.17 0.64
CA GLN A 246 -11.28 -12.61 1.77
C GLN A 246 -9.99 -11.99 1.29
N VAL A 247 -9.76 -10.75 1.66
CA VAL A 247 -8.41 -10.18 1.77
C VAL A 247 -7.88 -10.62 3.12
N GLU A 248 -6.89 -11.50 3.11
CA GLU A 248 -6.32 -12.11 4.31
C GLU A 248 -5.68 -11.07 5.22
N VAL A 249 -5.82 -11.25 6.53
CA VAL A 249 -5.14 -10.45 7.56
C VAL A 249 -4.63 -11.39 8.64
N GLU A 250 -3.33 -11.62 8.65
CA GLU A 250 -2.69 -12.50 9.63
C GLU A 250 -1.39 -11.89 10.18
N PRO A 251 -1.03 -12.19 11.44
CA PRO A 251 0.26 -11.80 12.02
C PRO A 251 1.40 -12.60 11.41
N GLY A 252 2.63 -12.14 11.67
CA GLY A 252 3.86 -12.85 11.32
C GLY A 252 4.60 -12.28 10.12
N TYR A 253 5.80 -12.83 9.90
CA TYR A 253 6.70 -12.52 8.79
C TYR A 253 7.29 -13.80 8.20
N PRO A 254 7.33 -13.95 6.88
CA PRO A 254 6.62 -13.10 5.91
C PRO A 254 5.10 -13.27 6.05
N THR A 255 4.35 -12.18 5.90
CA THR A 255 2.89 -12.19 6.05
C THR A 255 2.18 -12.60 4.77
N LYS A 256 1.02 -13.23 4.91
CA LYS A 256 0.05 -13.42 3.82
C LYS A 256 -1.07 -12.37 3.84
N THR A 257 -0.94 -11.34 4.67
CA THR A 257 -1.89 -10.22 4.66
C THR A 257 -1.97 -9.57 3.29
N GLY A 258 -3.19 -9.38 2.80
CA GLY A 258 -3.46 -8.80 1.48
C GLY A 258 -3.67 -9.83 0.36
N TRP A 259 -3.34 -11.12 0.56
CA TRP A 259 -3.62 -12.18 -0.40
C TRP A 259 -5.10 -12.56 -0.41
N LEU A 260 -5.55 -13.21 -1.49
CA LEU A 260 -6.95 -13.51 -1.73
C LEU A 260 -7.28 -14.97 -1.43
N TYR A 261 -8.27 -15.17 -0.56
CA TYR A 261 -8.75 -16.49 -0.16
C TYR A 261 -10.27 -16.57 -0.34
N GLU A 262 -10.80 -17.66 -0.87
CA GLU A 262 -12.23 -17.91 -0.95
C GLU A 262 -12.64 -18.97 0.07
N SER A 263 -13.26 -18.50 1.16
CA SER A 263 -13.70 -19.35 2.26
C SER A 263 -14.75 -20.37 1.83
N TYR A 264 -14.60 -21.59 2.33
CA TYR A 264 -15.51 -22.73 2.08
C TYR A 264 -15.66 -23.13 0.60
N LYS A 265 -14.74 -22.69 -0.29
CA LYS A 265 -14.75 -23.04 -1.70
C LYS A 265 -13.36 -23.36 -2.24
N ARG A 266 -12.73 -22.40 -2.97
CA ARG A 266 -11.49 -22.65 -3.73
C ARG A 266 -10.21 -22.53 -2.88
N GLY A 267 -10.31 -21.95 -1.65
CA GLY A 267 -9.12 -21.64 -0.87
C GLY A 267 -8.35 -20.46 -1.44
N TRP A 268 -7.00 -20.54 -1.48
CA TRP A 268 -6.19 -19.50 -2.08
C TRP A 268 -6.52 -19.31 -3.55
N LEU A 269 -6.99 -18.13 -3.95
CA LEU A 269 -7.25 -17.77 -5.34
C LEU A 269 -5.93 -17.52 -6.10
N VAL A 270 -4.92 -17.07 -5.39
CA VAL A 270 -3.53 -16.95 -5.82
C VAL A 270 -2.66 -17.47 -4.69
N GLU A 271 -1.75 -18.40 -5.00
CA GLU A 271 -0.81 -18.92 -4.01
C GLU A 271 0.09 -17.80 -3.47
N PRO A 272 0.15 -17.60 -2.15
CA PRO A 272 0.94 -16.53 -1.55
C PRO A 272 2.42 -16.64 -1.87
N ASN A 273 2.97 -15.62 -2.51
CA ASN A 273 4.41 -15.49 -2.72
C ASN A 273 5.03 -14.63 -1.62
N THR A 274 5.73 -15.26 -0.70
CA THR A 274 6.36 -14.59 0.45
C THR A 274 7.65 -13.84 0.12
N GLN A 275 8.15 -13.96 -1.12
CA GLN A 275 9.34 -13.25 -1.60
C GLN A 275 8.96 -11.99 -2.39
N THR A 276 7.99 -11.23 -1.87
CA THR A 276 7.57 -9.93 -2.42
C THR A 276 7.74 -8.83 -1.38
N PRO A 277 7.93 -7.56 -1.79
CA PRO A 277 8.01 -6.44 -0.84
C PRO A 277 6.79 -6.34 0.08
N ALA A 278 5.59 -6.66 -0.43
CA ALA A 278 4.35 -6.60 0.34
C ALA A 278 4.32 -7.58 1.52
N SER A 279 4.91 -8.78 1.37
CA SER A 279 4.96 -9.79 2.43
C SER A 279 5.82 -9.37 3.64
N TRP A 280 6.59 -8.30 3.49
CA TRP A 280 7.43 -7.72 4.54
C TRP A 280 6.94 -6.35 5.01
N ALA A 281 5.81 -5.87 4.48
CA ALA A 281 5.28 -4.53 4.74
C ALA A 281 4.38 -4.44 5.98
N LEU A 282 4.02 -5.55 6.62
CA LEU A 282 3.21 -5.54 7.83
C LEU A 282 3.95 -4.80 8.96
N ARG A 283 3.22 -4.04 9.76
CA ARG A 283 3.73 -3.31 10.94
C ARG A 283 3.17 -3.98 12.18
N PRO A 284 3.95 -4.82 12.90
CA PRO A 284 3.48 -5.46 14.11
C PRO A 284 3.12 -4.43 15.16
N ASN A 285 2.03 -4.69 15.89
CA ASN A 285 1.56 -3.84 16.98
C ASN A 285 1.28 -2.36 16.60
N ASP A 286 1.15 -2.07 15.31
CA ASP A 286 0.83 -0.74 14.80
C ASP A 286 -0.30 -0.79 13.77
N TRP A 287 -0.78 0.39 13.33
CA TRP A 287 -1.79 0.52 12.32
C TRP A 287 -1.25 0.14 10.93
N ASN A 288 -1.95 -0.77 10.29
CA ASN A 288 -1.75 -1.15 8.90
C ASN A 288 -2.95 -0.70 8.07
N GLU A 289 -2.78 -0.60 6.76
CA GLU A 289 -3.85 -0.29 5.83
C GLU A 289 -3.90 -1.35 4.73
N ILE A 290 -5.04 -1.97 4.56
CA ILE A 290 -5.36 -2.73 3.36
C ILE A 290 -6.19 -1.86 2.42
N GLU A 291 -5.98 -2.06 1.13
CA GLU A 291 -6.80 -1.49 0.09
C GLU A 291 -7.12 -2.57 -0.95
N VAL A 292 -8.36 -2.59 -1.42
CA VAL A 292 -8.82 -3.53 -2.45
C VAL A 292 -9.61 -2.78 -3.51
N LYS A 293 -9.27 -3.01 -4.77
CA LYS A 293 -10.00 -2.53 -5.95
C LYS A 293 -10.54 -3.74 -6.68
N CYS A 294 -11.85 -3.79 -6.89
CA CYS A 294 -12.51 -4.82 -7.65
C CYS A 294 -13.39 -4.18 -8.73
N ILE A 295 -13.14 -4.53 -9.99
CA ILE A 295 -13.90 -4.08 -11.15
C ILE A 295 -14.21 -5.31 -12.02
N GLY A 296 -15.48 -5.67 -12.14
CA GLY A 296 -15.88 -6.92 -12.77
C GLY A 296 -15.29 -8.11 -12.03
N ASN A 297 -14.43 -8.86 -12.73
CA ASN A 297 -13.73 -10.03 -12.19
C ASN A 297 -12.26 -9.75 -11.80
N LYS A 298 -11.77 -8.52 -12.01
CA LYS A 298 -10.39 -8.14 -11.70
C LYS A 298 -10.29 -7.53 -10.32
N THR A 299 -9.47 -8.13 -9.46
CA THR A 299 -9.16 -7.63 -8.11
C THR A 299 -7.68 -7.28 -7.98
N THR A 300 -7.41 -6.14 -7.38
CA THR A 300 -6.05 -5.72 -6.98
C THR A 300 -6.07 -5.35 -5.51
N THR A 301 -5.06 -5.79 -4.76
CA THR A 301 -4.92 -5.49 -3.33
C THR A 301 -3.59 -4.82 -3.03
N TRP A 302 -3.57 -4.02 -1.96
CA TRP A 302 -2.37 -3.35 -1.43
C TRP A 302 -2.33 -3.50 0.10
N LEU A 303 -1.13 -3.72 0.62
CA LEU A 303 -0.81 -3.63 2.05
C LEU A 303 0.12 -2.44 2.27
N ASN A 304 -0.29 -1.51 3.13
CA ASN A 304 0.46 -0.29 3.44
C ASN A 304 0.90 0.51 2.21
N GLY A 305 0.14 0.41 1.11
CA GLY A 305 0.41 1.08 -0.15
C GLY A 305 1.28 0.30 -1.13
N ILE A 306 1.69 -0.92 -0.82
CA ILE A 306 2.45 -1.82 -1.69
C ILE A 306 1.51 -2.86 -2.29
N LYS A 307 1.50 -3.00 -3.61
CA LYS A 307 0.68 -4.01 -4.30
C LYS A 307 1.05 -5.41 -3.83
N VAL A 308 0.04 -6.16 -3.37
CA VAL A 308 0.19 -7.57 -2.97
C VAL A 308 -0.11 -8.48 -4.14
N VAL A 309 -1.31 -8.35 -4.71
CA VAL A 309 -1.78 -9.21 -5.79
C VAL A 309 -2.63 -8.42 -6.78
N GLU A 310 -2.56 -8.84 -8.03
CA GLU A 310 -3.52 -8.49 -9.07
C GLU A 310 -4.02 -9.79 -9.68
N PHE A 311 -5.32 -10.02 -9.63
CA PHE A 311 -5.95 -11.28 -10.01
C PHE A 311 -7.18 -11.03 -10.87
N ASP A 312 -7.19 -11.67 -12.03
CA ASP A 312 -8.33 -11.71 -12.93
C ASP A 312 -9.04 -13.06 -12.73
N ASP A 313 -10.15 -13.06 -11.98
CA ASP A 313 -10.84 -14.29 -11.59
C ASP A 313 -11.59 -14.90 -12.79
N PRO A 314 -11.18 -16.07 -13.28
CA PRO A 314 -11.82 -16.69 -14.43
C PRO A 314 -13.23 -17.25 -14.11
N SER A 315 -13.57 -17.37 -12.82
CA SER A 315 -14.83 -17.96 -12.37
C SER A 315 -15.30 -17.40 -11.02
N PRO A 316 -15.63 -16.11 -10.97
CA PRO A 316 -16.06 -15.49 -9.71
C PRO A 316 -17.35 -16.12 -9.21
N ASN A 317 -17.39 -16.30 -7.89
CA ASN A 317 -18.58 -16.87 -7.23
C ASN A 317 -19.72 -15.86 -7.12
N LEU A 318 -19.38 -14.63 -6.74
CA LEU A 318 -20.29 -13.50 -6.58
C LEU A 318 -19.67 -12.27 -7.24
N PHE A 319 -20.51 -11.46 -7.89
CA PHE A 319 -20.12 -10.20 -8.51
C PHE A 319 -20.58 -8.98 -7.72
N GLU A 320 -21.31 -9.20 -6.64
CA GLU A 320 -21.84 -8.18 -5.75
C GLU A 320 -22.06 -8.81 -4.38
N GLY A 321 -21.86 -8.02 -3.32
CA GLY A 321 -22.11 -8.44 -1.95
C GLY A 321 -21.64 -7.37 -0.97
N PHE A 322 -21.80 -7.64 0.30
CA PHE A 322 -21.40 -6.75 1.38
C PHE A 322 -19.91 -6.89 1.69
N PHE A 323 -19.35 -5.92 2.42
CA PHE A 323 -18.08 -6.06 3.11
C PHE A 323 -18.29 -6.71 4.48
N ALA A 324 -17.33 -7.51 4.91
CA ALA A 324 -17.35 -8.05 6.27
C ALA A 324 -15.94 -8.06 6.90
N LEU A 325 -15.90 -7.72 8.17
CA LEU A 325 -14.71 -7.83 9.03
C LEU A 325 -14.82 -9.18 9.75
N GLN A 326 -13.74 -9.99 9.70
CA GLN A 326 -13.74 -11.34 10.27
C GLN A 326 -12.90 -11.39 11.55
N LEU A 327 -13.37 -12.18 12.51
CA LEU A 327 -12.62 -12.83 13.54
C LEU A 327 -12.69 -14.34 13.32
N HIS A 328 -11.56 -14.98 13.04
CA HIS A 328 -11.49 -16.42 12.83
C HIS A 328 -11.38 -17.17 14.17
N THR A 329 -11.70 -18.45 14.17
CA THR A 329 -11.62 -19.34 15.35
C THR A 329 -10.21 -19.46 15.89
N GLY A 330 -10.07 -19.65 17.18
CA GLY A 330 -8.85 -20.14 17.82
C GLY A 330 -8.04 -19.13 18.58
N GLY A 331 -8.29 -18.97 19.87
CA GLY A 331 -7.42 -18.24 20.78
C GLY A 331 -7.97 -16.90 21.26
N ALA A 332 -7.14 -16.13 21.99
CA ALA A 332 -7.45 -14.75 22.38
C ALA A 332 -7.20 -13.84 21.19
N ALA A 333 -8.08 -13.89 20.20
CA ALA A 333 -8.01 -13.04 19.03
C ALA A 333 -8.68 -11.70 19.31
N GLY A 334 -8.09 -10.64 18.80
CA GLY A 334 -8.66 -9.30 18.83
C GLY A 334 -8.07 -8.44 17.72
N ILE A 335 -8.89 -7.58 17.15
CA ILE A 335 -8.50 -6.68 16.08
C ILE A 335 -9.24 -5.35 16.20
N MET A 336 -8.57 -4.29 15.84
CA MET A 336 -9.14 -2.95 15.76
C MET A 336 -9.23 -2.52 14.31
N TRP A 337 -10.35 -1.86 13.94
CA TRP A 337 -10.57 -1.31 12.61
C TRP A 337 -11.00 0.16 12.66
N LYS A 338 -10.50 0.97 11.74
CA LYS A 338 -10.91 2.36 11.55
C LYS A 338 -10.66 2.83 10.12
N ASP A 339 -11.06 4.05 9.82
CA ASP A 339 -10.81 4.67 8.51
C ASP A 339 -11.26 3.75 7.35
N ILE A 340 -12.48 3.18 7.49
CA ILE A 340 -13.06 2.26 6.52
C ILE A 340 -13.83 3.10 5.50
N PHE A 341 -13.36 3.10 4.26
CA PHE A 341 -13.91 3.91 3.18
C PHE A 341 -14.13 3.09 1.92
N VAL A 342 -15.11 3.52 1.13
CA VAL A 342 -15.37 3.00 -0.21
C VAL A 342 -15.44 4.13 -1.23
N LEU A 343 -14.96 3.87 -2.43
CA LEU A 343 -15.11 4.68 -3.64
C LEU A 343 -15.92 3.86 -4.64
N GLU A 344 -17.11 4.33 -5.00
CA GLU A 344 -18.06 3.61 -5.89
C GLU A 344 -17.90 4.04 -7.35
N GLU A 345 -17.54 5.30 -7.59
CA GLU A 345 -17.34 5.84 -8.94
C GLU A 345 -15.88 5.63 -9.36
N LEU A 346 -15.62 4.52 -10.00
CA LEU A 346 -14.33 4.17 -10.60
C LEU A 346 -14.32 4.63 -12.06
N LYS A 347 -14.01 5.91 -12.29
CA LYS A 347 -13.80 6.48 -13.64
C LYS A 347 -12.36 6.33 -14.07
#